data_597af29a0bde29be88923603923ff3f1
#
_entry.id   597af29a0bde29be88923603923ff3f1
#
_cell.length_a   1.000
_cell.length_b   1.000
_cell.length_c   1.000
_cell.angle_alpha   90.00
_cell.angle_beta   90.00
_cell.angle_gamma   90.00
#
_symmetry.space_group_name_H-M   'P 1'
#
loop_
_entity.id
_entity.type
_entity.pdbx_description
1 polymer ?
#
loop_
_entity_poly.entity_id
_entity_poly.type
_entity_poly.pdbx_seq_one_letter_code
_entity_poly.pdbx_strand_id
1 'polypeptide(L)'
;MKRIFFLLVICCYFASGAEKNARMAIGAEKSVHVVKKAGGEKAPTLLLMGGIQGDEPGGFNATDVFLMHYKILSGNVWVVPVLNRYAMLLNHRGIYGDLNRKFAYLNPKDPEYPLIQSIKGLVVDPQVQVIMHLHDGSGFYRPTYKSALLNPRRWGNSSIIDQDELPGVEFGHLKRLSLGITDHVNQFLLKPIHKYHVRNTHTARGDKEMEKALTYFAIKHKKAAFANEASKELSLAQRVYYHLLAIEGLMQEVGITYTKDFTLKPASIYRLINDPNLTLTMNENILLPLYGLRSQLKFFPFPKNTPINQISLQSQSYILGLLPRKNQIWLKYGNKLMTRLHPLYLDFDRSLKDIDIEVDGKITSAAPASILEVKRSFKILPKEGYRVNVIGFSLKNGGKKPNEVGVKIAYKNLDQRYSIDKRGKIYRIEIYKGDAFSGMVLVRFI
;
A
#
# COMPACT_ATOMS: atom_id res chain seq x y z
N MET A 1 -34.27 -6.31 28.22
CA MET A 1 -32.90 -6.86 27.92
C MET A 1 -32.81 -7.83 26.74
N LYS A 2 -33.86 -8.40 26.19
CA LYS A 2 -33.78 -9.36 25.05
C LYS A 2 -33.67 -8.71 23.65
N ARG A 3 -33.98 -7.43 23.46
CA ARG A 3 -33.91 -6.75 22.15
C ARG A 3 -32.52 -6.24 21.74
N ILE A 4 -31.64 -5.97 22.71
CA ILE A 4 -30.28 -5.44 22.44
C ILE A 4 -29.33 -6.55 21.93
N PHE A 5 -29.53 -7.78 22.40
CA PHE A 5 -28.71 -8.94 21.97
C PHE A 5 -28.94 -9.35 20.50
N PHE A 6 -30.17 -9.13 19.99
CA PHE A 6 -30.50 -9.47 18.60
C PHE A 6 -29.91 -8.51 17.58
N LEU A 7 -29.72 -7.22 17.93
CA LEU A 7 -29.12 -6.22 17.05
C LEU A 7 -27.59 -6.42 16.89
N LEU A 8 -26.90 -6.85 17.97
CA LEU A 8 -25.45 -7.14 17.91
C LEU A 8 -25.10 -8.36 17.07
N VAL A 9 -25.94 -9.41 17.10
CA VAL A 9 -25.74 -10.63 16.29
C VAL A 9 -25.97 -10.35 14.80
N ILE A 10 -26.95 -9.49 14.46
CA ILE A 10 -27.23 -9.12 13.06
C ILE A 10 -26.09 -8.26 12.49
N CYS A 11 -25.49 -7.34 13.26
CA CYS A 11 -24.33 -6.57 12.81
C CYS A 11 -23.09 -7.44 12.57
N CYS A 12 -22.83 -8.45 13.41
CA CYS A 12 -21.73 -9.40 13.21
C CYS A 12 -21.96 -10.29 11.99
N TYR A 13 -23.18 -10.73 11.72
CA TYR A 13 -23.50 -11.55 10.54
C TYR A 13 -23.38 -10.75 9.23
N PHE A 14 -23.76 -9.46 9.22
CA PHE A 14 -23.59 -8.62 8.03
C PHE A 14 -22.13 -8.28 7.72
N ALA A 15 -21.27 -8.08 8.73
CA ALA A 15 -19.84 -7.89 8.54
C ALA A 15 -19.18 -9.14 7.98
N SER A 16 -19.49 -10.34 8.53
CA SER A 16 -18.94 -11.60 8.06
C SER A 16 -19.40 -11.97 6.63
N GLY A 17 -20.62 -11.64 6.26
CA GLY A 17 -21.14 -11.83 4.90
C GLY A 17 -20.47 -10.94 3.85
N ALA A 18 -20.20 -9.66 4.19
CA ALA A 18 -19.51 -8.74 3.29
C ALA A 18 -18.02 -9.11 3.12
N GLU A 19 -17.36 -9.57 4.19
CA GLU A 19 -15.99 -10.10 4.12
C GLU A 19 -15.92 -11.39 3.30
N LYS A 20 -16.85 -12.30 3.49
CA LYS A 20 -16.94 -13.56 2.74
C LYS A 20 -17.12 -13.30 1.24
N ASN A 21 -17.98 -12.35 0.87
CA ASN A 21 -18.18 -11.93 -0.52
C ASN A 21 -16.95 -11.26 -1.12
N ALA A 22 -16.21 -10.44 -0.35
CA ALA A 22 -14.94 -9.86 -0.80
C ALA A 22 -13.86 -10.93 -1.01
N ARG A 23 -13.77 -11.92 -0.12
CA ARG A 23 -12.86 -13.07 -0.26
C ARG A 23 -13.16 -13.87 -1.53
N MET A 24 -14.44 -14.13 -1.83
CA MET A 24 -14.84 -14.84 -3.05
C MET A 24 -14.58 -14.04 -4.33
N ALA A 25 -14.70 -12.71 -4.31
CA ALA A 25 -14.54 -11.87 -5.49
C ALA A 25 -13.07 -11.64 -5.90
N ILE A 26 -12.12 -11.74 -4.95
CA ILE A 26 -10.72 -11.40 -5.17
C ILE A 26 -9.83 -12.67 -5.25
N GLY A 27 -10.19 -13.74 -4.56
CA GLY A 27 -9.35 -14.94 -4.38
C GLY A 27 -8.16 -14.70 -3.44
N ALA A 28 -7.46 -15.76 -3.08
CA ALA A 28 -6.20 -15.64 -2.35
C ALA A 28 -5.07 -15.27 -3.31
N GLU A 29 -4.15 -14.41 -2.88
CA GLU A 29 -2.92 -14.15 -3.63
C GLU A 29 -2.09 -15.43 -3.73
N LYS A 30 -1.47 -15.65 -4.89
CA LYS A 30 -0.66 -16.85 -5.14
C LYS A 30 0.84 -16.60 -4.94
N SER A 31 1.26 -15.36 -5.01
CA SER A 31 2.67 -14.97 -4.90
C SER A 31 2.81 -13.55 -4.35
N VAL A 32 3.97 -13.24 -3.82
CA VAL A 32 4.33 -11.89 -3.37
C VAL A 32 5.00 -11.09 -4.50
N HIS A 33 4.80 -9.77 -4.46
CA HIS A 33 5.54 -8.83 -5.30
C HIS A 33 6.84 -8.44 -4.61
N VAL A 34 7.97 -8.59 -5.30
CA VAL A 34 9.30 -8.26 -4.79
C VAL A 34 9.91 -7.15 -5.63
N VAL A 35 10.37 -6.09 -4.98
CA VAL A 35 11.14 -5.00 -5.62
C VAL A 35 12.60 -5.11 -5.16
N LYS A 36 13.52 -5.26 -6.11
CA LYS A 36 14.95 -5.42 -5.83
C LYS A 36 15.66 -4.09 -6.01
N LYS A 37 16.28 -3.58 -4.95
CA LYS A 37 17.20 -2.44 -4.98
C LYS A 37 18.62 -2.94 -4.83
N ALA A 38 19.42 -2.82 -5.89
CA ALA A 38 20.80 -3.28 -5.93
C ALA A 38 21.77 -2.08 -5.85
N GLY A 39 22.80 -2.21 -5.01
CA GLY A 39 23.92 -1.27 -4.91
C GLY A 39 25.27 -1.89 -5.27
N GLY A 40 25.36 -3.23 -5.48
CA GLY A 40 26.58 -3.90 -5.86
C GLY A 40 26.57 -5.43 -5.60
N GLU A 41 27.39 -6.18 -6.33
CA GLU A 41 27.34 -7.66 -6.36
C GLU A 41 27.99 -8.37 -5.15
N LYS A 42 28.92 -7.74 -4.44
CA LYS A 42 29.74 -8.38 -3.37
C LYS A 42 29.26 -8.09 -1.95
N ALA A 43 28.06 -7.63 -1.77
CA ALA A 43 27.55 -7.22 -0.46
C ALA A 43 26.26 -7.98 -0.12
N PRO A 44 25.90 -8.09 1.18
CA PRO A 44 24.76 -8.90 1.61
C PRO A 44 23.44 -8.42 1.01
N THR A 45 22.50 -9.34 0.91
CA THR A 45 21.11 -9.06 0.54
C THR A 45 20.23 -9.10 1.78
N LEU A 46 19.61 -7.98 2.12
CA LEU A 46 18.56 -7.88 3.11
C LEU A 46 17.20 -8.11 2.43
N LEU A 47 16.43 -9.09 2.91
CA LEU A 47 15.02 -9.25 2.57
C LEU A 47 14.17 -8.48 3.60
N LEU A 48 13.59 -7.36 3.15
CA LEU A 48 12.73 -6.50 3.95
C LEU A 48 11.26 -6.76 3.62
N MET A 49 10.44 -7.05 4.62
CA MET A 49 9.04 -7.42 4.41
C MET A 49 8.08 -6.62 5.30
N GLY A 50 7.01 -6.06 4.69
CA GLY A 50 5.92 -5.40 5.39
C GLY A 50 4.59 -6.12 5.25
N GLY A 51 3.61 -5.78 6.09
CA GLY A 51 2.22 -6.13 5.92
C GLY A 51 1.87 -7.63 5.92
N ILE A 52 2.47 -8.42 6.80
CA ILE A 52 2.06 -9.81 7.03
C ILE A 52 0.70 -9.85 7.75
N GLN A 53 0.45 -8.92 8.66
CA GLN A 53 -0.87 -8.59 9.18
C GLN A 53 -1.35 -7.26 8.57
N GLY A 54 -2.56 -7.25 8.02
CA GLY A 54 -3.10 -6.10 7.30
C GLY A 54 -3.61 -4.97 8.21
N ASP A 55 -3.78 -5.22 9.50
CA ASP A 55 -4.14 -4.24 10.54
C ASP A 55 -2.92 -3.57 11.19
N GLU A 56 -1.72 -3.79 10.63
CA GLU A 56 -0.45 -3.26 11.11
C GLU A 56 0.16 -2.26 10.10
N PRO A 57 -0.42 -1.04 9.98
CA PRO A 57 -0.06 -0.11 8.91
C PRO A 57 1.33 0.50 9.01
N GLY A 58 1.99 0.45 10.15
CA GLY A 58 3.37 0.93 10.30
C GLY A 58 4.33 0.21 9.36
N GLY A 59 4.25 -1.13 9.31
CA GLY A 59 5.16 -1.96 8.54
C GLY A 59 5.05 -1.73 7.03
N PHE A 60 3.86 -1.82 6.44
CA PHE A 60 3.72 -1.63 4.98
C PHE A 60 3.85 -0.17 4.53
N ASN A 61 3.56 0.83 5.37
CA ASN A 61 3.89 2.21 5.03
C ASN A 61 5.41 2.46 5.12
N ALA A 62 6.13 1.81 6.04
CA ALA A 62 7.58 1.93 6.11
C ALA A 62 8.27 1.34 4.89
N THR A 63 7.85 0.16 4.42
CA THR A 63 8.38 -0.44 3.18
C THR A 63 8.05 0.39 1.96
N ASP A 64 6.86 1.01 1.88
CA ASP A 64 6.46 1.90 0.79
C ASP A 64 7.32 3.17 0.74
N VAL A 65 7.50 3.86 1.89
CA VAL A 65 8.39 5.02 2.00
C VAL A 65 9.83 4.63 1.68
N PHE A 66 10.30 3.47 2.13
CA PHE A 66 11.64 2.96 1.81
C PHE A 66 11.82 2.78 0.30
N LEU A 67 10.86 2.19 -0.37
CA LEU A 67 10.91 1.96 -1.82
C LEU A 67 10.94 3.26 -2.60
N MET A 68 10.18 4.26 -2.20
CA MET A 68 10.09 5.54 -2.91
C MET A 68 11.30 6.44 -2.66
N HIS A 69 11.89 6.42 -1.45
CA HIS A 69 12.78 7.49 -0.99
C HIS A 69 14.20 7.04 -0.59
N TYR A 70 14.50 5.74 -0.60
CA TYR A 70 15.85 5.24 -0.35
C TYR A 70 16.50 4.75 -1.63
N LYS A 71 17.78 5.09 -1.81
CA LYS A 71 18.64 4.57 -2.86
C LYS A 71 19.76 3.77 -2.21
N ILE A 72 19.94 2.51 -2.59
CA ILE A 72 21.01 1.66 -2.10
C ILE A 72 22.28 1.97 -2.89
N LEU A 73 23.39 2.16 -2.19
CA LEU A 73 24.71 2.47 -2.74
C LEU A 73 25.64 1.27 -2.73
N SER A 74 25.56 0.43 -1.67
CA SER A 74 26.30 -0.83 -1.53
C SER A 74 25.42 -1.85 -0.84
N GLY A 75 25.52 -3.11 -1.25
CA GLY A 75 24.61 -4.16 -0.80
C GLY A 75 23.34 -4.24 -1.63
N ASN A 76 22.44 -5.10 -1.20
CA ASN A 76 21.17 -5.30 -1.87
C ASN A 76 20.03 -5.30 -0.85
N VAL A 77 18.88 -4.70 -1.20
CA VAL A 77 17.66 -4.79 -0.42
C VAL A 77 16.52 -5.26 -1.32
N TRP A 78 16.04 -6.46 -1.05
CA TRP A 78 14.83 -6.99 -1.67
C TRP A 78 13.65 -6.64 -0.79
N VAL A 79 12.67 -5.94 -1.32
CA VAL A 79 11.53 -5.45 -0.53
C VAL A 79 10.26 -6.13 -0.99
N VAL A 80 9.55 -6.76 -0.05
CA VAL A 80 8.14 -7.14 -0.21
C VAL A 80 7.31 -6.09 0.50
N PRO A 81 6.69 -5.14 -0.23
CA PRO A 81 5.98 -4.03 0.41
C PRO A 81 4.81 -4.51 1.25
N VAL A 82 4.10 -5.55 0.79
CA VAL A 82 2.96 -6.14 1.50
C VAL A 82 2.93 -7.64 1.29
N LEU A 83 3.03 -8.42 2.37
CA LEU A 83 2.91 -9.87 2.32
C LEU A 83 1.46 -10.36 2.17
N ASN A 84 0.51 -9.68 2.80
CA ASN A 84 -0.92 -10.03 2.74
C ASN A 84 -1.73 -8.81 2.27
N ARG A 85 -1.75 -8.60 0.94
CA ARG A 85 -2.36 -7.42 0.32
C ARG A 85 -3.85 -7.31 0.62
N TYR A 86 -4.58 -8.44 0.59
CA TYR A 86 -6.02 -8.39 0.86
C TYR A 86 -6.35 -8.13 2.31
N ALA A 87 -5.57 -8.68 3.24
CA ALA A 87 -5.68 -8.34 4.65
C ALA A 87 -5.44 -6.83 4.87
N MET A 88 -4.42 -6.24 4.20
CA MET A 88 -4.17 -4.81 4.23
C MET A 88 -5.37 -4.02 3.69
N LEU A 89 -5.88 -4.35 2.49
CA LEU A 89 -7.03 -3.64 1.91
C LEU A 89 -8.29 -3.74 2.77
N LEU A 90 -8.46 -4.85 3.48
CA LEU A 90 -9.58 -5.06 4.41
C LEU A 90 -9.35 -4.43 5.79
N ASN A 91 -8.12 -4.00 6.11
CA ASN A 91 -7.70 -3.58 7.44
C ASN A 91 -7.96 -4.67 8.47
N HIS A 92 -7.49 -5.88 8.18
CA HIS A 92 -7.74 -7.07 8.99
C HIS A 92 -6.43 -7.83 9.23
N ARG A 93 -6.32 -8.50 10.39
CA ARG A 93 -5.10 -9.24 10.74
C ARG A 93 -4.75 -10.32 9.72
N GLY A 94 -5.75 -11.07 9.24
CA GLY A 94 -5.59 -12.09 8.20
C GLY A 94 -6.94 -12.44 7.57
N ILE A 95 -6.92 -13.01 6.38
CA ILE A 95 -8.14 -13.37 5.64
C ILE A 95 -8.60 -14.78 6.00
N TYR A 96 -7.69 -15.73 5.98
CA TYR A 96 -7.91 -17.14 6.26
C TYR A 96 -7.17 -17.58 7.54
N GLY A 97 -7.05 -16.64 8.51
CA GLY A 97 -6.27 -16.76 9.73
C GLY A 97 -5.03 -15.86 9.71
N ASP A 98 -4.26 -15.88 10.79
CA ASP A 98 -3.00 -15.12 10.89
C ASP A 98 -1.93 -15.75 9.97
N LEU A 99 -1.51 -15.03 8.95
CA LEU A 99 -0.49 -15.49 8.01
C LEU A 99 0.83 -15.82 8.72
N ASN A 100 1.20 -15.07 9.78
CA ASN A 100 2.40 -15.32 10.58
C ASN A 100 2.28 -16.53 11.53
N ARG A 101 1.26 -17.37 11.36
CA ARG A 101 1.10 -18.65 12.04
C ARG A 101 1.05 -19.85 11.08
N LYS A 102 1.48 -19.63 9.82
CA LYS A 102 1.36 -20.63 8.74
C LYS A 102 2.70 -21.15 8.20
N PHE A 103 3.84 -20.79 8.84
CA PHE A 103 5.17 -21.13 8.33
C PHE A 103 5.70 -22.51 8.77
N ALA A 104 5.10 -23.14 9.78
CA ALA A 104 5.38 -24.55 10.08
C ALA A 104 4.73 -25.45 9.02
N TYR A 105 3.85 -26.33 9.43
CA TYR A 105 3.03 -27.13 8.51
C TYR A 105 1.78 -26.32 8.10
N LEU A 106 1.47 -26.34 6.80
CA LEU A 106 0.23 -25.79 6.25
C LEU A 106 -0.39 -26.82 5.31
N ASN A 107 -1.69 -27.10 5.49
CA ASN A 107 -2.44 -27.99 4.61
C ASN A 107 -2.43 -27.44 3.17
N PRO A 108 -2.09 -28.25 2.14
CA PRO A 108 -2.15 -27.82 0.74
C PRO A 108 -3.52 -27.31 0.25
N LYS A 109 -4.60 -27.64 0.97
CA LYS A 109 -5.96 -27.13 0.69
C LYS A 109 -6.23 -25.76 1.31
N ASP A 110 -5.32 -25.22 2.14
CA ASP A 110 -5.46 -23.84 2.66
C ASP A 110 -5.41 -22.85 1.49
N PRO A 111 -6.35 -21.90 1.38
CA PRO A 111 -6.38 -20.92 0.28
C PRO A 111 -5.10 -20.09 0.16
N GLU A 112 -4.36 -19.88 1.25
CA GLU A 112 -3.10 -19.13 1.29
C GLU A 112 -1.86 -20.02 1.11
N TYR A 113 -2.03 -21.35 0.85
CA TYR A 113 -0.90 -22.25 0.65
C TYR A 113 0.05 -21.79 -0.46
N PRO A 114 -0.41 -21.39 -1.67
CA PRO A 114 0.49 -20.91 -2.73
C PRO A 114 1.27 -19.65 -2.30
N LEU A 115 0.60 -18.72 -1.60
CA LEU A 115 1.24 -17.51 -1.08
C LEU A 115 2.33 -17.85 -0.06
N ILE A 116 2.04 -18.74 0.89
CA ILE A 116 3.02 -19.18 1.90
C ILE A 116 4.21 -19.89 1.21
N GLN A 117 3.99 -20.73 0.19
CA GLN A 117 5.10 -21.35 -0.55
C GLN A 117 5.95 -20.30 -1.28
N SER A 118 5.34 -19.28 -1.88
CA SER A 118 6.05 -18.16 -2.51
C SER A 118 6.92 -17.40 -1.49
N ILE A 119 6.39 -17.11 -0.30
CA ILE A 119 7.16 -16.46 0.77
C ILE A 119 8.30 -17.35 1.26
N LYS A 120 8.04 -18.64 1.50
CA LYS A 120 9.05 -19.61 1.90
C LYS A 120 10.19 -19.72 0.90
N GLY A 121 9.86 -19.80 -0.41
CA GLY A 121 10.85 -19.82 -1.49
C GLY A 121 11.76 -18.59 -1.47
N LEU A 122 11.17 -17.41 -1.24
CA LEU A 122 11.93 -16.16 -1.15
C LEU A 122 12.83 -16.11 0.10
N VAL A 123 12.35 -16.59 1.25
CA VAL A 123 13.12 -16.65 2.51
C VAL A 123 14.34 -17.58 2.37
N VAL A 124 14.21 -18.71 1.68
CA VAL A 124 15.32 -19.66 1.52
C VAL A 124 16.22 -19.39 0.32
N ASP A 125 15.90 -18.35 -0.48
CA ASP A 125 16.73 -17.97 -1.63
C ASP A 125 18.20 -17.82 -1.21
N PRO A 126 19.15 -18.46 -1.91
CA PRO A 126 20.59 -18.42 -1.55
C PRO A 126 21.19 -17.01 -1.60
N GLN A 127 20.61 -16.10 -2.37
CA GLN A 127 21.03 -14.70 -2.43
C GLN A 127 20.61 -13.88 -1.18
N VAL A 128 19.68 -14.36 -0.37
CA VAL A 128 19.22 -13.69 0.85
C VAL A 128 20.05 -14.16 2.03
N GLN A 129 20.75 -13.26 2.72
CA GLN A 129 21.51 -13.54 3.96
C GLN A 129 20.76 -13.11 5.21
N VAL A 130 20.08 -11.97 5.16
CA VAL A 130 19.44 -11.34 6.32
C VAL A 130 17.99 -11.01 6.01
N ILE A 131 17.13 -11.16 7.00
CA ILE A 131 15.68 -10.95 6.87
C ILE A 131 15.20 -10.01 7.97
N MET A 132 14.40 -9.00 7.62
CA MET A 132 13.64 -8.21 8.58
C MET A 132 12.19 -8.11 8.13
N HIS A 133 11.25 -8.43 9.02
CA HIS A 133 9.84 -8.18 8.81
C HIS A 133 9.27 -7.23 9.88
N LEU A 134 8.29 -6.41 9.47
CA LEU A 134 7.83 -5.26 10.22
C LEU A 134 6.42 -5.48 10.75
N HIS A 135 6.22 -5.17 12.04
CA HIS A 135 4.97 -5.34 12.77
C HIS A 135 4.60 -4.13 13.62
N ASP A 136 3.35 -4.01 13.97
CA ASP A 136 2.86 -3.06 14.97
C ASP A 136 2.36 -3.81 16.22
N GLY A 137 3.08 -3.74 17.32
CA GLY A 137 2.74 -4.39 18.58
C GLY A 137 2.02 -3.51 19.58
N SER A 138 1.25 -4.11 20.50
CA SER A 138 0.57 -3.35 21.56
C SER A 138 1.53 -2.93 22.68
N GLY A 139 1.30 -1.73 23.23
CA GLY A 139 2.09 -1.16 24.33
C GLY A 139 3.58 -1.03 23.99
N PHE A 140 4.42 -1.04 25.02
CA PHE A 140 5.88 -0.99 24.89
C PHE A 140 6.51 -2.15 25.64
N TYR A 141 7.24 -2.99 24.95
CA TYR A 141 7.95 -4.10 25.58
C TYR A 141 8.96 -3.61 26.61
N ARG A 142 8.97 -4.25 27.75
CA ARG A 142 9.96 -4.10 28.80
C ARG A 142 10.33 -5.49 29.35
N PRO A 143 11.63 -5.76 29.61
CA PRO A 143 12.04 -7.05 30.20
C PRO A 143 11.40 -7.34 31.57
N THR A 144 11.07 -6.30 32.32
CA THR A 144 10.39 -6.36 33.61
C THR A 144 9.08 -5.58 33.62
N TYR A 145 8.12 -5.99 34.44
CA TYR A 145 6.85 -5.31 34.60
C TYR A 145 7.03 -3.91 35.22
N LYS A 146 6.51 -2.88 34.57
CA LYS A 146 6.47 -1.49 35.06
C LYS A 146 5.06 -0.95 35.16
N SER A 147 4.20 -1.28 34.18
CA SER A 147 2.81 -0.90 34.12
C SER A 147 2.03 -1.75 33.11
N ALA A 148 0.73 -1.54 33.00
CA ALA A 148 -0.10 -2.19 31.99
C ALA A 148 0.37 -1.95 30.54
N LEU A 149 0.98 -0.79 30.25
CA LEU A 149 1.55 -0.47 28.93
C LEU A 149 3.02 -0.86 28.78
N LEU A 150 3.75 -1.04 29.87
CA LEU A 150 5.20 -1.25 29.94
C LEU A 150 5.49 -2.57 30.65
N ASN A 151 5.55 -3.69 29.95
CA ASN A 151 5.74 -5.01 30.58
C ASN A 151 6.19 -6.08 29.56
N PRO A 152 6.58 -7.28 30.01
CA PRO A 152 7.06 -8.35 29.14
C PRO A 152 6.01 -8.96 28.20
N ARG A 153 4.72 -8.72 28.42
CA ARG A 153 3.64 -9.23 27.56
C ARG A 153 3.37 -8.31 26.36
N ARG A 154 3.95 -7.11 26.36
CA ARG A 154 3.84 -6.15 25.26
C ARG A 154 4.85 -6.46 24.16
N TRP A 155 4.57 -6.04 22.93
CA TRP A 155 5.40 -6.27 21.77
C TRP A 155 6.01 -4.99 21.21
N GLY A 156 5.28 -3.86 21.28
CA GLY A 156 5.70 -2.61 20.66
C GLY A 156 7.05 -2.11 21.13
N ASN A 157 7.76 -1.45 20.25
CA ASN A 157 9.10 -0.92 20.41
C ASN A 157 10.12 -1.98 20.85
N SER A 158 10.21 -3.05 20.06
CA SER A 158 11.21 -4.11 20.26
C SER A 158 11.77 -4.63 18.95
N SER A 159 13.02 -5.05 18.99
CA SER A 159 13.65 -5.90 17.99
C SER A 159 13.59 -7.35 18.47
N ILE A 160 12.98 -8.24 17.70
CA ILE A 160 12.66 -9.60 18.11
C ILE A 160 13.60 -10.58 17.42
N ILE A 161 14.12 -11.50 18.20
CA ILE A 161 14.90 -12.67 17.78
C ILE A 161 14.34 -13.94 18.42
N ASP A 162 14.58 -15.09 17.81
CA ASP A 162 14.13 -16.38 18.34
C ASP A 162 15.21 -17.09 19.19
N GLN A 163 16.47 -16.70 19.04
CA GLN A 163 17.64 -17.22 19.78
C GLN A 163 18.79 -16.21 19.73
N ASP A 164 19.77 -16.33 20.59
CA ASP A 164 20.91 -15.40 20.66
C ASP A 164 21.88 -15.61 19.50
N GLU A 165 22.14 -16.85 19.09
CA GLU A 165 23.16 -17.23 18.12
C GLU A 165 22.59 -18.21 17.08
N LEU A 166 23.05 -18.10 15.84
CA LEU A 166 22.80 -19.04 14.73
C LEU A 166 24.17 -19.53 14.21
N PRO A 167 24.73 -20.59 14.76
CA PRO A 167 26.10 -21.03 14.46
C PRO A 167 26.32 -21.36 12.99
N GLY A 168 27.47 -20.95 12.44
CA GLY A 168 27.89 -21.22 11.07
C GLY A 168 27.16 -20.38 10.01
N VAL A 169 26.54 -19.28 10.41
CA VAL A 169 25.88 -18.32 9.53
C VAL A 169 26.58 -16.98 9.62
N GLU A 170 26.86 -16.32 8.50
CA GLU A 170 27.62 -15.06 8.42
C GLU A 170 27.06 -13.97 9.35
N PHE A 171 25.74 -13.79 9.39
CA PHE A 171 25.06 -12.82 10.28
C PHE A 171 24.37 -13.53 11.45
N GLY A 172 24.93 -14.64 11.94
CA GLY A 172 24.33 -15.50 12.96
C GLY A 172 24.36 -14.96 14.39
N HIS A 173 25.13 -13.90 14.68
CA HIS A 173 25.17 -13.24 16.00
C HIS A 173 23.91 -12.40 16.25
N LEU A 174 22.73 -13.06 16.31
CA LEU A 174 21.42 -12.40 16.26
C LEU A 174 21.22 -11.40 17.40
N LYS A 175 21.65 -11.77 18.63
CA LYS A 175 21.56 -10.87 19.79
C LYS A 175 22.41 -9.61 19.60
N ARG A 176 23.66 -9.75 19.15
CA ARG A 176 24.56 -8.61 18.89
C ARG A 176 23.96 -7.68 17.85
N LEU A 177 23.50 -8.21 16.70
CA LEU A 177 22.87 -7.42 15.64
C LEU A 177 21.59 -6.74 16.13
N SER A 178 20.76 -7.46 16.90
CA SER A 178 19.54 -6.89 17.46
C SER A 178 19.82 -5.78 18.48
N LEU A 179 20.90 -5.87 19.25
CA LEU A 179 21.38 -4.78 20.11
C LEU A 179 21.82 -3.57 19.27
N GLY A 180 22.60 -3.77 18.20
CA GLY A 180 22.99 -2.69 17.28
C GLY A 180 21.76 -1.98 16.68
N ILE A 181 20.73 -2.74 16.26
CA ILE A 181 19.46 -2.16 15.79
C ILE A 181 18.81 -1.30 16.90
N THR A 182 18.67 -1.83 18.12
CA THR A 182 17.99 -1.10 19.20
C THR A 182 18.81 0.10 19.67
N ASP A 183 20.13 0.00 19.68
CA ASP A 183 21.03 1.11 20.06
C ASP A 183 20.94 2.23 19.02
N HIS A 184 20.92 1.90 17.73
CA HIS A 184 20.70 2.90 16.69
C HIS A 184 19.34 3.61 16.88
N VAL A 185 18.24 2.88 17.06
CA VAL A 185 16.93 3.47 17.30
C VAL A 185 16.90 4.36 18.53
N ASN A 186 17.56 3.91 19.62
CA ASN A 186 17.55 4.59 20.91
C ASN A 186 18.32 5.91 20.91
N GLN A 187 19.20 6.18 19.93
CA GLN A 187 19.83 7.49 19.74
C GLN A 187 18.83 8.55 19.26
N PHE A 188 17.70 8.17 18.65
CA PHE A 188 16.74 9.05 18.01
C PHE A 188 15.33 8.98 18.61
N LEU A 189 15.24 8.71 19.92
CA LEU A 189 13.93 8.59 20.60
C LEU A 189 13.18 9.92 20.62
N LEU A 190 11.90 9.87 20.24
CA LEU A 190 11.00 11.03 20.37
C LEU A 190 10.61 11.31 21.83
N LYS A 191 10.54 10.27 22.66
CA LYS A 191 10.28 10.33 24.12
C LYS A 191 10.97 9.16 24.81
N PRO A 192 11.41 9.30 26.08
CA PRO A 192 12.06 8.22 26.81
C PRO A 192 11.24 6.93 26.94
N ILE A 193 9.90 7.06 27.01
CA ILE A 193 8.98 5.91 27.05
C ILE A 193 9.05 5.03 25.80
N HIS A 194 9.50 5.59 24.66
CA HIS A 194 9.60 4.88 23.38
C HIS A 194 10.85 3.99 23.28
N LYS A 195 11.66 3.87 24.34
CA LYS A 195 12.89 3.08 24.35
C LYS A 195 12.67 1.68 23.77
N TYR A 196 13.50 1.30 22.81
CA TYR A 196 13.53 -0.03 22.20
C TYR A 196 14.34 -1.01 23.06
N HIS A 197 13.93 -2.27 23.02
CA HIS A 197 14.62 -3.38 23.71
C HIS A 197 14.68 -4.60 22.77
N VAL A 198 15.71 -5.40 22.94
CA VAL A 198 15.76 -6.73 22.32
C VAL A 198 14.80 -7.65 23.07
N ARG A 199 13.96 -8.36 22.33
CA ARG A 199 13.11 -9.42 22.84
C ARG A 199 13.51 -10.74 22.22
N ASN A 200 14.09 -11.63 23.01
CA ASN A 200 14.33 -13.01 22.60
C ASN A 200 13.15 -13.87 23.02
N THR A 201 12.50 -14.52 22.06
CA THR A 201 11.34 -15.39 22.31
C THR A 201 11.76 -16.77 22.79
N HIS A 202 13.03 -17.16 22.60
CA HIS A 202 13.54 -18.49 22.90
C HIS A 202 12.64 -19.60 22.35
N THR A 203 12.18 -19.45 21.13
CA THR A 203 11.12 -20.26 20.49
C THR A 203 11.38 -21.76 20.59
N ALA A 204 12.61 -22.20 20.40
CA ALA A 204 13.01 -23.62 20.51
C ALA A 204 12.82 -24.21 21.89
N ARG A 205 12.59 -23.39 22.94
CA ARG A 205 12.37 -23.87 24.33
C ARG A 205 10.90 -24.23 24.60
N GLY A 206 10.05 -24.27 23.55
CA GLY A 206 8.69 -24.80 23.65
C GLY A 206 7.57 -23.80 23.39
N ASP A 207 7.85 -22.64 22.76
CA ASP A 207 6.79 -21.73 22.31
C ASP A 207 6.18 -22.23 20.98
N LYS A 208 5.17 -23.10 21.10
CA LYS A 208 4.49 -23.74 19.95
C LYS A 208 3.82 -22.75 19.01
N GLU A 209 3.42 -21.58 19.46
CA GLU A 209 2.82 -20.57 18.61
C GLU A 209 3.89 -19.82 17.79
N MET A 210 5.04 -19.52 18.40
CA MET A 210 6.14 -18.88 17.69
C MET A 210 6.86 -19.85 16.73
N GLU A 211 6.83 -21.16 16.96
CA GLU A 211 7.34 -22.17 15.99
C GLU A 211 6.66 -22.07 14.62
N LYS A 212 5.46 -21.49 14.54
CA LYS A 212 4.68 -21.28 13.31
C LYS A 212 5.02 -19.97 12.59
N ALA A 213 5.86 -19.10 13.21
CA ALA A 213 6.15 -17.77 12.70
C ALA A 213 7.22 -17.79 11.60
N LEU A 214 7.23 -16.72 10.78
CA LEU A 214 8.20 -16.52 9.71
C LEU A 214 9.64 -16.48 10.22
N THR A 215 9.89 -15.76 11.33
CA THR A 215 11.24 -15.67 11.94
C THR A 215 11.80 -17.05 12.25
N TYR A 216 11.02 -17.91 12.91
CA TYR A 216 11.48 -19.26 13.27
C TYR A 216 11.69 -20.14 12.03
N PHE A 217 10.81 -20.03 11.01
CA PHE A 217 11.01 -20.71 9.74
C PHE A 217 12.36 -20.30 9.11
N ALA A 218 12.67 -19.01 9.06
CA ALA A 218 13.91 -18.49 8.50
C ALA A 218 15.15 -19.04 9.25
N ILE A 219 15.13 -19.02 10.58
CA ILE A 219 16.21 -19.53 11.44
C ILE A 219 16.43 -21.03 11.22
N LYS A 220 15.37 -21.83 11.11
CA LYS A 220 15.44 -23.27 10.79
C LYS A 220 16.13 -23.52 9.44
N HIS A 221 16.09 -22.55 8.52
CA HIS A 221 16.74 -22.61 7.21
C HIS A 221 18.05 -21.81 7.14
N LYS A 222 18.68 -21.59 8.31
CA LYS A 222 20.00 -20.92 8.40
C LYS A 222 20.01 -19.50 7.82
N LYS A 223 18.92 -18.76 8.02
CA LYS A 223 18.82 -17.34 7.64
C LYS A 223 18.77 -16.49 8.90
N ALA A 224 19.61 -15.46 8.99
CA ALA A 224 19.54 -14.46 10.06
C ALA A 224 18.23 -13.69 9.93
N ALA A 225 17.37 -13.74 10.95
CA ALA A 225 16.04 -13.16 10.86
C ALA A 225 15.65 -12.36 12.10
N PHE A 226 15.03 -11.20 11.84
CA PHE A 226 14.59 -10.22 12.83
C PHE A 226 13.15 -9.80 12.56
N ALA A 227 12.33 -9.65 13.62
CA ALA A 227 11.10 -8.91 13.52
C ALA A 227 11.25 -7.56 14.25
N ASN A 228 10.78 -6.47 13.64
CA ASN A 228 10.76 -5.17 14.30
C ASN A 228 9.32 -4.77 14.61
N GLU A 229 9.06 -4.42 15.85
CA GLU A 229 7.74 -4.03 16.35
C GLU A 229 7.71 -2.54 16.69
N ALA A 230 6.88 -1.75 16.01
CA ALA A 230 6.56 -0.40 16.49
C ALA A 230 5.28 -0.42 17.33
N SER A 231 5.19 0.43 18.34
CA SER A 231 4.03 0.42 19.23
C SER A 231 2.76 0.96 18.56
N LYS A 232 1.64 0.24 18.67
CA LYS A 232 0.30 0.69 18.25
C LYS A 232 -0.18 1.95 19.00
N GLU A 233 0.43 2.29 20.12
CA GLU A 233 0.18 3.53 20.89
C GLU A 233 0.71 4.79 20.18
N LEU A 234 1.50 4.62 19.14
CA LEU A 234 2.10 5.69 18.36
C LEU A 234 1.24 6.05 17.14
N SER A 235 1.33 7.30 16.68
CA SER A 235 0.74 7.69 15.40
C SER A 235 1.38 6.93 14.24
N LEU A 236 0.69 6.80 13.10
CA LEU A 236 1.25 6.11 11.93
C LEU A 236 2.62 6.65 11.53
N ALA A 237 2.77 7.99 11.47
CA ALA A 237 4.05 8.59 11.12
C ALA A 237 5.18 8.26 12.11
N GLN A 238 4.86 8.12 13.40
CA GLN A 238 5.85 7.71 14.41
C GLN A 238 6.18 6.21 14.32
N ARG A 239 5.20 5.35 13.99
CA ARG A 239 5.47 3.93 13.74
C ARG A 239 6.41 3.74 12.55
N VAL A 240 6.10 4.39 11.43
CA VAL A 240 6.94 4.37 10.22
C VAL A 240 8.34 4.94 10.53
N TYR A 241 8.43 6.01 11.31
CA TYR A 241 9.71 6.57 11.77
C TYR A 241 10.58 5.52 12.48
N TYR A 242 10.02 4.81 13.45
CA TYR A 242 10.75 3.79 14.19
C TYR A 242 11.08 2.55 13.36
N HIS A 243 10.21 2.16 12.43
CA HIS A 243 10.54 1.10 11.48
C HIS A 243 11.71 1.48 10.58
N LEU A 244 11.71 2.69 10.03
CA LEU A 244 12.81 3.16 9.19
C LEU A 244 14.13 3.25 9.96
N LEU A 245 14.12 3.72 11.21
CA LEU A 245 15.32 3.69 12.06
C LEU A 245 15.82 2.25 12.30
N ALA A 246 14.92 1.31 12.54
CA ALA A 246 15.32 -0.08 12.74
C ALA A 246 15.90 -0.72 11.46
N ILE A 247 15.34 -0.38 10.28
CA ILE A 247 15.90 -0.77 8.98
C ILE A 247 17.29 -0.18 8.78
N GLU A 248 17.46 1.12 9.05
CA GLU A 248 18.76 1.82 8.98
C GLU A 248 19.79 1.17 9.92
N GLY A 249 19.40 0.87 11.16
CA GLY A 249 20.25 0.18 12.12
C GLY A 249 20.70 -1.20 11.65
N LEU A 250 19.77 -2.01 11.09
CA LEU A 250 20.16 -3.30 10.53
C LEU A 250 21.05 -3.17 9.31
N MET A 251 20.75 -2.26 8.38
CA MET A 251 21.59 -2.01 7.20
C MET A 251 23.01 -1.62 7.61
N GLN A 252 23.16 -0.78 8.63
CA GLN A 252 24.48 -0.40 9.19
C GLN A 252 25.22 -1.62 9.75
N GLU A 253 24.56 -2.47 10.53
CA GLU A 253 25.13 -3.68 11.14
C GLU A 253 25.62 -4.71 10.11
N VAL A 254 25.00 -4.77 8.95
CA VAL A 254 25.34 -5.73 7.88
C VAL A 254 26.11 -5.10 6.72
N GLY A 255 26.53 -3.83 6.84
CA GLY A 255 27.38 -3.16 5.84
C GLY A 255 26.66 -2.70 4.57
N ILE A 256 25.32 -2.52 4.60
CA ILE A 256 24.55 -1.94 3.48
C ILE A 256 24.55 -0.42 3.61
N THR A 257 24.99 0.28 2.55
CA THR A 257 24.99 1.73 2.52
C THR A 257 23.89 2.29 1.61
N TYR A 258 23.40 3.47 1.96
CA TYR A 258 22.24 4.07 1.28
C TYR A 258 22.28 5.60 1.35
N THR A 259 21.45 6.23 0.53
CA THR A 259 21.02 7.61 0.65
C THR A 259 19.51 7.72 0.70
N LYS A 260 18.98 8.81 1.23
CA LYS A 260 17.56 9.15 1.24
C LYS A 260 17.36 10.63 0.89
N ASP A 261 16.26 10.96 0.20
CA ASP A 261 15.96 12.31 -0.30
C ASP A 261 15.16 13.16 0.69
N PHE A 262 15.02 12.70 1.94
CA PHE A 262 14.31 13.43 2.99
C PHE A 262 15.03 13.33 4.34
N THR A 263 14.70 14.27 5.24
CA THR A 263 15.14 14.20 6.64
C THR A 263 14.20 13.27 7.41
N LEU A 264 14.74 12.21 8.01
CA LEU A 264 13.99 11.22 8.80
C LEU A 264 13.47 11.84 10.10
N LYS A 265 12.22 12.31 10.05
CA LYS A 265 11.46 12.91 11.16
C LYS A 265 9.97 12.56 10.97
N PRO A 266 9.17 12.40 12.04
CA PRO A 266 7.74 12.10 11.91
C PRO A 266 6.96 13.10 11.05
N ALA A 267 7.29 14.40 11.12
CA ALA A 267 6.66 15.43 10.30
C ALA A 267 6.96 15.26 8.80
N SER A 268 8.18 14.86 8.43
CA SER A 268 8.53 14.56 7.03
C SER A 268 7.79 13.32 6.55
N ILE A 269 7.79 12.24 7.33
CA ILE A 269 7.05 11.00 7.02
C ILE A 269 5.55 11.28 6.84
N TYR A 270 4.96 12.10 7.72
CA TYR A 270 3.56 12.49 7.57
C TYR A 270 3.29 13.14 6.22
N ARG A 271 4.19 14.02 5.74
CA ARG A 271 4.07 14.64 4.40
C ARG A 271 4.24 13.63 3.27
N LEU A 272 5.20 12.69 3.38
CA LEU A 272 5.41 11.65 2.37
C LEU A 272 4.19 10.73 2.23
N ILE A 273 3.65 10.24 3.35
CA ILE A 273 2.46 9.38 3.35
C ILE A 273 1.20 10.12 2.86
N ASN A 274 1.17 11.45 2.97
CA ASN A 274 0.05 12.29 2.55
C ASN A 274 0.44 13.24 1.41
N ASP A 275 1.35 12.82 0.52
CA ASP A 275 1.80 13.64 -0.60
C ASP A 275 0.63 13.97 -1.53
N PRO A 276 0.29 15.28 -1.68
CA PRO A 276 -0.79 15.71 -2.56
C PRO A 276 -0.55 15.43 -4.05
N ASN A 277 0.71 15.16 -4.44
CA ASN A 277 1.09 14.87 -5.82
C ASN A 277 0.99 13.37 -6.17
N LEU A 278 0.72 12.51 -5.18
CA LEU A 278 0.58 11.09 -5.44
C LEU A 278 -0.61 10.80 -6.35
N THR A 279 -0.35 10.12 -7.46
CA THR A 279 -1.34 9.78 -8.47
C THR A 279 -1.44 8.27 -8.69
N LEU A 280 -2.56 7.85 -9.25
CA LEU A 280 -2.79 6.50 -9.74
C LEU A 280 -3.20 6.57 -11.22
N THR A 281 -2.50 5.83 -12.07
CA THR A 281 -2.94 5.54 -13.43
C THR A 281 -3.57 4.14 -13.48
N MET A 282 -4.80 4.05 -13.99
CA MET A 282 -5.53 2.80 -14.16
C MET A 282 -5.64 2.47 -15.66
N ASN A 283 -5.33 1.23 -16.02
CA ASN A 283 -5.40 0.73 -17.42
C ASN A 283 -4.70 1.63 -18.43
N GLU A 284 -3.68 2.39 -18.01
CA GLU A 284 -2.87 3.31 -18.83
C GLU A 284 -3.62 4.54 -19.38
N ASN A 285 -4.93 4.61 -19.22
CA ASN A 285 -5.77 5.65 -19.84
C ASN A 285 -6.67 6.43 -18.88
N ILE A 286 -6.57 6.19 -17.57
CA ILE A 286 -7.33 6.90 -16.52
C ILE A 286 -6.36 7.37 -15.43
N LEU A 287 -6.25 8.66 -15.20
CA LEU A 287 -5.49 9.27 -14.11
C LEU A 287 -6.40 9.67 -12.95
N LEU A 288 -5.99 9.38 -11.72
CA LEU A 288 -6.61 9.89 -10.50
C LEU A 288 -5.54 10.48 -9.56
N PRO A 289 -5.65 11.74 -9.14
CA PRO A 289 -4.92 12.24 -7.98
C PRO A 289 -5.46 11.52 -6.73
N LEU A 290 -4.59 11.06 -5.82
CA LEU A 290 -5.05 10.29 -4.66
C LEU A 290 -5.59 11.16 -3.54
N TYR A 291 -5.11 12.39 -3.41
CA TYR A 291 -5.52 13.29 -2.35
C TYR A 291 -6.53 14.33 -2.81
N GLY A 292 -7.42 14.70 -1.89
CA GLY A 292 -8.47 15.67 -2.19
C GLY A 292 -9.68 15.10 -2.94
N LEU A 293 -9.70 13.81 -3.27
CA LEU A 293 -10.84 13.17 -3.95
C LEU A 293 -12.13 13.27 -3.13
N ARG A 294 -13.26 13.38 -3.81
CA ARG A 294 -14.59 13.21 -3.18
C ARG A 294 -14.71 11.80 -2.61
N SER A 295 -15.56 11.64 -1.62
CA SER A 295 -15.81 10.34 -0.96
C SER A 295 -16.38 9.28 -1.90
N GLN A 296 -16.95 9.71 -3.04
CA GLN A 296 -17.47 8.83 -4.10
C GLN A 296 -17.39 9.49 -5.47
N LEU A 297 -17.12 8.69 -6.51
CA LEU A 297 -17.14 9.08 -7.91
C LEU A 297 -18.13 8.19 -8.64
N LYS A 298 -19.20 8.80 -9.20
CA LYS A 298 -20.27 8.09 -9.92
C LYS A 298 -19.92 7.90 -11.39
N PHE A 299 -20.50 6.87 -12.02
CA PHE A 299 -20.34 6.56 -13.43
C PHE A 299 -18.86 6.53 -13.85
N PHE A 300 -18.05 5.84 -13.02
CA PHE A 300 -16.61 5.79 -13.25
C PHE A 300 -16.29 4.68 -14.27
N PRO A 301 -15.55 4.95 -15.35
CA PRO A 301 -15.27 3.97 -16.41
C PRO A 301 -14.50 2.76 -15.88
N PHE A 302 -15.04 1.56 -16.12
CA PHE A 302 -14.38 0.27 -15.88
C PHE A 302 -14.56 -0.63 -17.10
N PRO A 303 -13.55 -1.43 -17.45
CA PRO A 303 -13.67 -2.34 -18.58
C PRO A 303 -14.69 -3.45 -18.27
N LYS A 304 -15.55 -3.78 -19.25
CA LYS A 304 -16.43 -4.95 -19.18
C LYS A 304 -15.62 -6.24 -19.12
N ASN A 305 -16.16 -7.25 -18.46
CA ASN A 305 -15.61 -8.62 -18.43
C ASN A 305 -14.14 -8.71 -17.95
N THR A 306 -13.63 -7.69 -17.27
CA THR A 306 -12.27 -7.68 -16.73
C THR A 306 -12.34 -7.85 -15.21
N PRO A 307 -11.80 -8.95 -14.65
CA PRO A 307 -11.68 -9.12 -13.22
C PRO A 307 -10.90 -7.99 -12.57
N ILE A 308 -11.29 -7.56 -11.37
CA ILE A 308 -10.70 -6.39 -10.69
C ILE A 308 -9.19 -6.54 -10.44
N ASN A 309 -8.72 -7.76 -10.24
CA ASN A 309 -7.29 -8.08 -10.04
C ASN A 309 -6.46 -8.08 -11.34
N GLN A 310 -7.11 -7.92 -12.50
CA GLN A 310 -6.45 -7.75 -13.81
C GLN A 310 -6.41 -6.27 -14.24
N ILE A 311 -7.01 -5.37 -13.48
CA ILE A 311 -6.91 -3.93 -13.74
C ILE A 311 -5.49 -3.47 -13.41
N SER A 312 -4.80 -2.95 -14.41
CA SER A 312 -3.46 -2.37 -14.23
C SER A 312 -3.53 -1.14 -13.37
N LEU A 313 -2.70 -1.09 -12.33
CA LEU A 313 -2.54 0.05 -11.43
C LEU A 313 -1.07 0.46 -11.45
N GLN A 314 -0.78 1.68 -11.85
CA GLN A 314 0.56 2.27 -11.89
C GLN A 314 0.61 3.49 -10.97
N SER A 315 1.56 3.51 -10.07
CA SER A 315 1.80 4.62 -9.13
C SER A 315 3.23 4.54 -8.62
N GLN A 316 3.72 5.61 -8.02
CA GLN A 316 4.97 5.57 -7.25
C GLN A 316 4.85 4.69 -6.00
N SER A 317 3.65 4.62 -5.41
CA SER A 317 3.36 3.80 -4.23
C SER A 317 3.00 2.36 -4.58
N TYR A 318 3.48 1.43 -3.78
CA TYR A 318 3.27 -0.02 -3.92
C TYR A 318 2.09 -0.57 -3.10
N ILE A 319 1.48 0.26 -2.24
CA ILE A 319 0.40 -0.16 -1.32
C ILE A 319 -1.00 0.26 -1.78
N LEU A 320 -1.15 0.70 -3.05
CA LEU A 320 -2.45 1.01 -3.64
C LEU A 320 -3.20 -0.25 -4.03
N GLY A 321 -4.53 -0.21 -3.93
CA GLY A 321 -5.37 -1.33 -4.35
C GLY A 321 -6.83 -0.98 -4.55
N LEU A 322 -7.48 -1.82 -5.35
CA LEU A 322 -8.93 -1.80 -5.59
C LEU A 322 -9.59 -2.94 -4.81
N LEU A 323 -10.62 -2.61 -4.04
CA LEU A 323 -11.38 -3.57 -3.24
C LEU A 323 -12.86 -3.57 -3.67
N PRO A 324 -13.36 -4.62 -4.33
CA PRO A 324 -14.77 -4.70 -4.71
C PRO A 324 -15.67 -4.83 -3.48
N ARG A 325 -16.78 -4.07 -3.46
CA ARG A 325 -17.78 -4.03 -2.39
C ARG A 325 -19.17 -3.83 -2.97
N LYS A 326 -19.98 -4.88 -3.05
CA LYS A 326 -21.33 -4.83 -3.66
C LYS A 326 -21.28 -4.12 -5.04
N ASN A 327 -21.92 -2.95 -5.14
CA ASN A 327 -22.01 -2.14 -6.37
C ASN A 327 -20.92 -1.07 -6.48
N GLN A 328 -19.86 -1.18 -5.71
CA GLN A 328 -18.79 -0.18 -5.63
C GLN A 328 -17.42 -0.85 -5.69
N ILE A 329 -16.43 -0.09 -6.11
CA ILE A 329 -15.03 -0.46 -6.03
C ILE A 329 -14.36 0.58 -5.16
N TRP A 330 -13.76 0.16 -4.04
CA TRP A 330 -13.05 1.05 -3.14
C TRP A 330 -11.61 1.20 -3.61
N LEU A 331 -11.21 2.42 -3.91
CA LEU A 331 -9.81 2.77 -4.09
C LEU A 331 -9.19 3.00 -2.71
N LYS A 332 -8.15 2.24 -2.39
CA LYS A 332 -7.46 2.30 -1.10
C LYS A 332 -5.97 2.57 -1.27
N TYR A 333 -5.42 3.33 -0.35
CA TYR A 333 -4.00 3.54 -0.13
C TYR A 333 -3.63 2.86 1.20
N GLY A 334 -2.95 1.74 1.14
CA GLY A 334 -2.85 0.83 2.27
C GLY A 334 -4.24 0.43 2.79
N ASN A 335 -4.46 0.58 4.07
CA ASN A 335 -5.76 0.35 4.70
C ASN A 335 -6.69 1.59 4.69
N LYS A 336 -6.23 2.77 4.19
CA LYS A 336 -7.00 4.01 4.11
C LYS A 336 -7.89 4.02 2.87
N LEU A 337 -9.20 4.32 3.03
CA LEU A 337 -10.12 4.53 1.91
C LEU A 337 -9.92 5.92 1.32
N MET A 338 -9.58 5.99 0.02
CA MET A 338 -9.42 7.25 -0.70
C MET A 338 -10.74 7.72 -1.32
N THR A 339 -11.43 6.84 -2.03
CA THR A 339 -12.74 7.11 -2.64
C THR A 339 -13.48 5.81 -2.94
N ARG A 340 -14.80 5.91 -3.14
CA ARG A 340 -15.66 4.83 -3.64
C ARG A 340 -15.98 5.10 -5.10
N LEU A 341 -15.59 4.21 -5.99
CA LEU A 341 -15.89 4.26 -7.41
C LEU A 341 -17.19 3.49 -7.67
N HIS A 342 -18.18 4.16 -8.27
CA HIS A 342 -19.40 3.51 -8.76
C HIS A 342 -19.16 3.17 -10.24
N PRO A 343 -18.95 1.91 -10.61
CA PRO A 343 -18.50 1.54 -11.93
C PRO A 343 -19.58 1.77 -12.99
N LEU A 344 -19.15 2.29 -14.13
CA LEU A 344 -19.83 2.21 -15.42
C LEU A 344 -19.01 1.26 -16.30
N TYR A 345 -19.51 0.06 -16.56
CA TYR A 345 -18.81 -0.95 -17.34
C TYR A 345 -18.95 -0.67 -18.84
N LEU A 346 -17.82 -0.49 -19.51
CA LEU A 346 -17.73 -0.09 -20.92
C LEU A 346 -16.77 -1.01 -21.68
N ASP A 347 -16.93 -1.08 -22.98
CA ASP A 347 -15.87 -1.59 -23.85
C ASP A 347 -14.77 -0.53 -23.90
N PHE A 348 -13.49 -0.97 -23.90
CA PHE A 348 -12.33 -0.08 -23.94
C PHE A 348 -11.64 -0.13 -25.31
N ASP A 349 -11.42 1.06 -25.89
CA ASP A 349 -10.58 1.26 -27.07
C ASP A 349 -9.23 1.80 -26.63
N ARG A 350 -8.14 1.28 -27.19
CA ARG A 350 -6.77 1.70 -26.88
C ARG A 350 -6.07 2.41 -28.05
N SER A 351 -6.82 2.79 -29.08
CA SER A 351 -6.25 3.42 -30.27
C SER A 351 -5.94 4.91 -30.10
N LEU A 352 -6.50 5.57 -29.07
CA LEU A 352 -6.24 6.97 -28.80
C LEU A 352 -4.84 7.16 -28.20
N LYS A 353 -3.98 7.91 -28.91
CA LYS A 353 -2.66 8.29 -28.40
C LYS A 353 -2.68 9.67 -27.74
N ASP A 354 -3.37 10.60 -28.34
CA ASP A 354 -3.49 12.00 -27.90
C ASP A 354 -4.78 12.63 -28.39
N ILE A 355 -5.10 13.80 -27.85
CA ILE A 355 -6.16 14.70 -28.33
C ILE A 355 -5.73 16.15 -28.12
N ASP A 356 -5.99 17.00 -29.11
CA ASP A 356 -5.64 18.41 -29.00
C ASP A 356 -6.69 19.18 -28.21
N ILE A 357 -6.23 19.93 -27.21
CA ILE A 357 -7.05 20.76 -26.35
C ILE A 357 -6.48 22.20 -26.37
N GLU A 358 -7.31 23.15 -26.75
CA GLU A 358 -6.97 24.56 -26.57
C GLU A 358 -7.19 24.95 -25.11
N VAL A 359 -6.12 25.27 -24.38
CA VAL A 359 -6.13 25.71 -22.98
C VAL A 359 -5.73 27.17 -22.94
N ASP A 360 -6.61 28.04 -22.45
CA ASP A 360 -6.40 29.48 -22.33
C ASP A 360 -5.95 30.20 -23.62
N GLY A 361 -6.32 29.63 -24.79
CA GLY A 361 -5.96 30.13 -26.12
C GLY A 361 -4.72 29.48 -26.74
N LYS A 362 -4.07 28.50 -26.03
CA LYS A 362 -2.92 27.75 -26.55
C LYS A 362 -3.31 26.29 -26.79
N ILE A 363 -3.01 25.76 -27.96
CA ILE A 363 -3.23 24.36 -28.30
C ILE A 363 -2.15 23.51 -27.61
N THR A 364 -2.59 22.45 -26.92
CA THR A 364 -1.76 21.48 -26.22
C THR A 364 -2.25 20.07 -26.58
N SER A 365 -1.36 19.21 -27.05
CA SER A 365 -1.66 17.80 -27.26
C SER A 365 -1.62 17.07 -25.92
N ALA A 366 -2.68 16.36 -25.56
CA ALA A 366 -2.86 15.69 -24.28
C ALA A 366 -3.05 14.19 -24.50
N ALA A 367 -2.16 13.38 -23.93
CA ALA A 367 -2.32 11.93 -23.88
C ALA A 367 -3.44 11.54 -22.89
N PRO A 368 -4.12 10.40 -23.07
CA PRO A 368 -4.94 9.80 -22.01
C PRO A 368 -4.16 9.67 -20.70
N ALA A 369 -4.87 9.68 -19.57
CA ALA A 369 -4.28 9.69 -18.24
C ALA A 369 -3.36 10.89 -17.94
N SER A 370 -3.64 12.06 -18.52
CA SER A 370 -2.96 13.31 -18.20
C SER A 370 -3.85 14.31 -17.45
N ILE A 371 -3.23 15.35 -16.89
CA ILE A 371 -3.91 16.47 -16.25
C ILE A 371 -3.38 17.79 -16.80
N LEU A 372 -4.28 18.69 -17.19
CA LEU A 372 -3.98 20.01 -17.71
C LEU A 372 -4.43 21.09 -16.71
N GLU A 373 -3.58 22.09 -16.49
CA GLU A 373 -3.94 23.27 -15.70
C GLU A 373 -4.60 24.32 -16.57
N VAL A 374 -5.74 24.84 -16.11
CA VAL A 374 -6.58 25.82 -16.83
C VAL A 374 -6.82 27.02 -15.95
N LYS A 375 -6.54 28.22 -16.45
CA LYS A 375 -6.81 29.50 -15.76
C LYS A 375 -8.18 30.07 -16.12
N ARG A 376 -8.56 30.03 -17.38
CA ARG A 376 -9.79 30.66 -17.91
C ARG A 376 -10.76 29.69 -18.53
N SER A 377 -10.32 28.96 -19.55
CA SER A 377 -11.19 28.07 -20.34
C SER A 377 -10.37 27.05 -21.13
N PHE A 378 -11.04 25.99 -21.54
CA PHE A 378 -10.51 24.99 -22.45
C PHE A 378 -11.54 24.70 -23.55
N LYS A 379 -11.09 24.13 -24.67
CA LYS A 379 -11.90 23.66 -25.80
C LYS A 379 -11.22 22.43 -26.40
N ILE A 380 -11.95 21.33 -26.51
CA ILE A 380 -11.43 20.12 -27.14
C ILE A 380 -11.55 20.26 -28.65
N LEU A 381 -10.47 20.05 -29.39
CA LEU A 381 -10.49 20.14 -30.86
C LEU A 381 -11.01 18.84 -31.50
N PRO A 382 -11.60 18.90 -32.68
CA PRO A 382 -12.09 17.72 -33.38
C PRO A 382 -10.96 16.71 -33.64
N LYS A 383 -11.25 15.42 -33.37
CA LYS A 383 -10.42 14.29 -33.80
C LYS A 383 -11.33 13.25 -34.45
N GLU A 384 -11.00 12.87 -35.68
CA GLU A 384 -11.85 11.98 -36.48
C GLU A 384 -12.13 10.65 -35.75
N GLY A 385 -13.41 10.23 -35.76
CA GLY A 385 -13.87 9.01 -35.11
C GLY A 385 -14.06 9.09 -33.59
N TYR A 386 -13.74 10.25 -32.95
CA TYR A 386 -13.85 10.41 -31.49
C TYR A 386 -14.91 11.44 -31.12
N ARG A 387 -15.66 11.13 -30.05
CA ARG A 387 -16.53 12.05 -29.32
C ARG A 387 -16.03 12.28 -27.91
N VAL A 388 -16.44 13.36 -27.29
CA VAL A 388 -16.00 13.77 -25.97
C VAL A 388 -17.18 14.04 -25.05
N ASN A 389 -17.06 13.63 -23.80
CA ASN A 389 -18.00 13.97 -22.74
C ASN A 389 -17.25 14.66 -21.59
N VAL A 390 -17.58 15.93 -21.34
CA VAL A 390 -17.02 16.72 -20.23
C VAL A 390 -17.91 16.58 -19.02
N ILE A 391 -17.51 15.77 -18.06
CA ILE A 391 -18.33 15.46 -16.88
C ILE A 391 -18.52 16.70 -16.01
N GLY A 392 -19.77 17.12 -15.87
CA GLY A 392 -20.16 18.37 -15.19
C GLY A 392 -20.52 19.52 -16.11
N PHE A 393 -20.36 19.35 -17.42
CA PHE A 393 -20.90 20.27 -18.43
C PHE A 393 -22.16 19.68 -19.09
N SER A 394 -23.07 20.54 -19.55
CA SER A 394 -24.27 20.12 -20.28
C SER A 394 -24.62 21.15 -21.34
N LEU A 395 -24.75 20.70 -22.57
CA LEU A 395 -25.34 21.49 -23.66
C LEU A 395 -26.85 21.57 -23.46
N LYS A 396 -27.43 22.77 -23.57
CA LYS A 396 -28.89 23.01 -23.42
C LYS A 396 -29.75 22.17 -24.38
N ASN A 397 -29.19 21.78 -25.53
CA ASN A 397 -29.85 21.00 -26.61
C ASN A 397 -29.09 19.70 -26.90
N GLY A 398 -28.36 19.14 -25.94
CA GLY A 398 -27.57 17.93 -26.11
C GLY A 398 -28.43 16.70 -26.40
N GLY A 399 -28.08 15.94 -27.43
CA GLY A 399 -28.71 14.67 -27.78
C GLY A 399 -28.44 13.56 -26.72
N LYS A 400 -28.95 12.35 -26.97
CA LYS A 400 -28.78 11.19 -26.10
C LYS A 400 -27.30 10.80 -25.83
N LYS A 401 -26.39 11.20 -26.70
CA LYS A 401 -24.94 11.00 -26.58
C LYS A 401 -24.27 12.37 -26.58
N PRO A 402 -23.79 12.87 -25.43
CA PRO A 402 -23.11 14.18 -25.37
C PRO A 402 -21.83 14.17 -26.21
N ASN A 403 -21.57 15.31 -26.89
CA ASN A 403 -20.31 15.54 -27.59
C ASN A 403 -19.98 17.03 -27.51
N GLU A 404 -19.04 17.37 -26.63
CA GLU A 404 -18.61 18.75 -26.38
C GLU A 404 -17.36 19.16 -27.18
N VAL A 405 -17.06 18.46 -28.27
CA VAL A 405 -16.01 18.85 -29.23
C VAL A 405 -16.29 20.24 -29.78
N GLY A 406 -15.30 21.11 -29.83
CA GLY A 406 -15.40 22.48 -30.32
C GLY A 406 -16.03 23.47 -29.36
N VAL A 407 -16.59 23.06 -28.24
CA VAL A 407 -17.22 23.92 -27.23
C VAL A 407 -16.19 24.53 -26.30
N LYS A 408 -16.23 25.88 -26.16
CA LYS A 408 -15.40 26.59 -25.17
C LYS A 408 -16.04 26.50 -23.80
N ILE A 409 -15.34 25.86 -22.85
CA ILE A 409 -15.82 25.60 -21.50
C ILE A 409 -14.97 26.36 -20.49
N ALA A 410 -15.59 27.20 -19.68
CA ALA A 410 -14.98 27.91 -18.58
C ALA A 410 -15.46 27.33 -17.23
N TYR A 411 -14.74 27.60 -16.14
CA TYR A 411 -15.09 27.10 -14.80
C TYR A 411 -16.56 27.33 -14.41
N LYS A 412 -17.11 28.53 -14.70
CA LYS A 412 -18.49 28.90 -14.42
C LYS A 412 -19.55 28.06 -15.16
N ASN A 413 -19.16 27.37 -16.23
CA ASN A 413 -20.04 26.51 -17.00
C ASN A 413 -20.15 25.08 -16.43
N LEU A 414 -19.34 24.74 -15.42
CA LEU A 414 -19.24 23.40 -14.85
C LEU A 414 -20.00 23.30 -13.53
N ASP A 415 -20.78 22.25 -13.39
CA ASP A 415 -21.42 21.91 -12.12
C ASP A 415 -20.38 21.27 -11.17
N GLN A 416 -20.08 21.97 -10.09
CA GLN A 416 -19.08 21.55 -9.12
C GLN A 416 -19.38 20.19 -8.48
N ARG A 417 -20.63 19.74 -8.45
CA ARG A 417 -21.02 18.42 -7.92
C ARG A 417 -20.36 17.25 -8.67
N TYR A 418 -19.97 17.47 -9.93
CA TYR A 418 -19.35 16.46 -10.79
C TYR A 418 -17.81 16.52 -10.81
N SER A 419 -17.20 17.49 -10.12
CA SER A 419 -15.75 17.47 -9.93
C SER A 419 -15.31 16.21 -9.20
N ILE A 420 -14.11 15.72 -9.49
CA ILE A 420 -13.58 14.56 -8.76
C ILE A 420 -12.96 14.92 -7.42
N ASP A 421 -12.63 16.19 -7.21
CA ASP A 421 -12.04 16.71 -5.98
C ASP A 421 -13.05 17.46 -5.10
N LYS A 422 -12.75 17.55 -3.80
CA LYS A 422 -13.58 18.24 -2.80
C LYS A 422 -13.65 19.76 -2.99
N ARG A 423 -12.64 20.33 -3.66
CA ARG A 423 -12.55 21.78 -3.93
C ARG A 423 -13.34 22.21 -5.15
N GLY A 424 -13.87 21.26 -5.92
CA GLY A 424 -14.64 21.58 -7.15
C GLY A 424 -13.80 22.05 -8.31
N LYS A 425 -12.51 21.72 -8.36
CA LYS A 425 -11.54 22.27 -9.32
C LYS A 425 -11.09 21.30 -10.40
N ILE A 426 -11.30 19.98 -10.25
CA ILE A 426 -10.80 18.98 -11.17
C ILE A 426 -11.96 18.24 -11.82
N TYR A 427 -11.98 18.25 -13.15
CA TYR A 427 -13.06 17.65 -13.96
C TYR A 427 -12.50 16.64 -14.94
N ARG A 428 -13.34 15.65 -15.32
CA ARG A 428 -13.03 14.59 -16.27
C ARG A 428 -13.47 14.99 -17.67
N ILE A 429 -12.57 14.87 -18.63
CA ILE A 429 -12.86 14.84 -20.06
C ILE A 429 -12.76 13.38 -20.48
N GLU A 430 -13.89 12.74 -20.73
CA GLU A 430 -13.96 11.35 -21.17
C GLU A 430 -14.05 11.28 -22.68
N ILE A 431 -13.19 10.48 -23.31
CA ILE A 431 -13.04 10.39 -24.77
C ILE A 431 -13.49 8.99 -25.18
N TYR A 432 -14.28 8.94 -26.26
CA TYR A 432 -14.90 7.72 -26.75
C TYR A 432 -14.71 7.57 -28.24
N LYS A 433 -14.45 6.35 -28.72
CA LYS A 433 -14.53 5.94 -30.11
C LYS A 433 -15.82 5.15 -30.31
N GLY A 434 -16.82 5.76 -30.96
CA GLY A 434 -18.18 5.23 -30.91
C GLY A 434 -18.70 5.18 -29.47
N ASP A 435 -18.98 3.96 -28.96
CA ASP A 435 -19.42 3.73 -27.58
C ASP A 435 -18.31 3.20 -26.66
N ALA A 436 -17.14 2.87 -27.23
CA ALA A 436 -16.01 2.38 -26.46
C ALA A 436 -15.25 3.53 -25.80
N PHE A 437 -14.91 3.36 -24.53
CA PHE A 437 -14.11 4.33 -23.76
C PHE A 437 -12.65 4.26 -24.21
N SER A 438 -12.10 5.39 -24.69
CA SER A 438 -10.73 5.48 -25.21
C SER A 438 -9.75 6.06 -24.19
N GLY A 439 -10.23 6.87 -23.24
CA GLY A 439 -9.38 7.45 -22.21
C GLY A 439 -9.98 8.68 -21.54
N MET A 440 -9.25 9.18 -20.56
CA MET A 440 -9.64 10.33 -19.77
C MET A 440 -8.48 11.32 -19.65
N VAL A 441 -8.78 12.59 -19.88
CA VAL A 441 -7.91 13.71 -19.54
C VAL A 441 -8.56 14.48 -18.40
N LEU A 442 -7.80 14.89 -17.41
CA LEU A 442 -8.27 15.77 -16.34
C LEU A 442 -7.95 17.23 -16.66
N VAL A 443 -8.86 18.13 -16.32
CA VAL A 443 -8.59 19.57 -16.28
C VAL A 443 -8.69 20.06 -14.85
N ARG A 444 -7.66 20.82 -14.43
CA ARG A 444 -7.58 21.44 -13.08
C ARG A 444 -7.65 22.95 -13.23
N PHE A 445 -8.69 23.56 -12.71
CA PHE A 445 -8.77 25.04 -12.63
C PHE A 445 -7.94 25.56 -11.44
N ILE A 446 -6.98 26.44 -11.74
CA ILE A 446 -6.03 27.04 -10.78
C ILE A 446 -6.40 28.48 -10.44
#